data_41f4c24f8026777ddf8583aa404a1f6a
#
_entry.id   41f4c24f8026777ddf8583aa404a1f6a
#
_cell.length_a   1.000
_cell.length_b   1.000
_cell.length_c   1.000
_cell.angle_alpha   90.00
_cell.angle_beta   90.00
_cell.angle_gamma   90.00
#
_symmetry.space_group_name_H-M   'P 1'
#
loop_
_entity.id
_entity.type
_entity.pdbx_description
1 polymer ?
#
loop_
_entity_poly.entity_id
_entity_poly.type
_entity_poly.pdbx_seq_one_letter_code
_entity_poly.pdbx_strand_id
1 'polypeptide(L)'
;MPGMLTPVQMEALRNARGAEFDRLFLTGMIQHHGGALVMVKELFESPGAGQEADIFDFVTDVDSGQRAEIRIMQNMLKEKQ
;
A
#
# COMPACT_ATOMS: atom_id res chain seq x y z
N MET A 1 11.91 0.54 -4.93
CA MET A 1 10.79 -0.35 -4.56
C MET A 1 9.46 0.33 -4.86
N PRO A 2 8.51 -0.39 -5.45
CA PRO A 2 7.19 0.20 -5.69
C PRO A 2 6.54 0.66 -4.39
N GLY A 3 5.90 1.81 -4.41
CA GLY A 3 5.18 2.34 -3.27
C GLY A 3 6.01 3.03 -2.20
N MET A 4 7.32 3.03 -2.34
CA MET A 4 8.17 3.72 -1.37
C MET A 4 7.93 5.23 -1.46
N LEU A 5 7.75 5.88 -0.32
CA LEU A 5 7.60 7.33 -0.28
C LEU A 5 8.94 7.99 -0.65
N THR A 6 8.85 9.07 -1.40
CA THR A 6 10.03 9.85 -1.79
C THR A 6 10.57 10.64 -0.59
N PRO A 7 11.84 11.09 -0.64
CA PRO A 7 12.36 11.99 0.40
C PRO A 7 11.53 13.26 0.58
N VAL A 8 10.98 13.82 -0.51
CA VAL A 8 10.11 15.00 -0.45
C VAL A 8 8.83 14.68 0.31
N GLN A 9 8.21 13.54 0.03
CA GLN A 9 7.01 13.10 0.74
C GLN A 9 7.30 12.88 2.23
N MET A 10 8.42 12.27 2.56
CA MET A 10 8.83 12.03 3.95
C MET A 10 9.06 13.34 4.69
N GLU A 11 9.68 14.32 4.04
CA GLU A 11 9.91 15.63 4.64
C GLU A 11 8.60 16.36 4.89
N ALA A 12 7.67 16.31 3.94
CA ALA A 12 6.35 16.92 4.11
C ALA A 12 5.61 16.29 5.28
N LEU A 13 5.68 14.96 5.41
CA LEU A 13 5.06 14.25 6.52
C LEU A 13 5.68 14.65 7.86
N ARG A 14 7.01 14.77 7.91
CA ARG A 14 7.72 15.15 9.13
C ARG A 14 7.30 16.53 9.62
N ASN A 15 7.04 17.46 8.71
CA ASN A 15 6.72 18.83 9.04
C ASN A 15 5.22 19.07 9.25
N ALA A 16 4.37 18.14 8.88
CA ALA A 16 2.91 18.30 8.98
C ALA A 16 2.41 18.10 10.41
N ARG A 17 1.29 18.73 10.72
CA ARG A 17 0.63 18.60 12.03
C ARG A 17 -0.88 18.51 11.81
N GLY A 18 -1.56 17.90 12.78
CA GLY A 18 -3.02 17.84 12.80
C GLY A 18 -3.62 17.16 11.58
N ALA A 19 -4.65 17.78 11.01
CA ALA A 19 -5.39 17.20 9.88
C ALA A 19 -4.52 17.02 8.65
N GLU A 20 -3.56 17.91 8.44
CA GLU A 20 -2.64 17.77 7.31
C GLU A 20 -1.75 16.53 7.47
N PHE A 21 -1.26 16.28 8.68
CA PHE A 21 -0.50 15.08 8.96
C PHE A 21 -1.33 13.83 8.64
N ASP A 22 -2.58 13.80 9.09
CA ASP A 22 -3.46 12.65 8.85
C ASP A 22 -3.63 12.39 7.36
N ARG A 23 -3.86 13.46 6.57
CA ARG A 23 -4.02 13.33 5.13
C ARG A 23 -2.77 12.81 4.45
N LEU A 24 -1.61 13.36 4.82
CA LEU A 24 -0.34 12.94 4.23
C LEU A 24 0.01 11.51 4.64
N PHE A 25 -0.26 11.14 5.87
CA PHE A 25 -0.02 9.79 6.36
C PHE A 25 -0.89 8.78 5.60
N LEU A 26 -2.20 9.05 5.50
CA LEU A 26 -3.12 8.15 4.79
C LEU A 26 -2.75 8.02 3.31
N THR A 27 -2.47 9.15 2.66
CA THR A 27 -2.08 9.15 1.25
C THR A 27 -0.79 8.35 1.06
N GLY A 28 0.18 8.55 1.94
CA GLY A 28 1.45 7.84 1.88
C GLY A 28 1.29 6.34 2.12
N MET A 29 0.44 5.96 3.05
CA MET A 29 0.19 4.54 3.34
C MET A 29 -0.59 3.86 2.21
N ILE A 30 -1.51 4.57 1.56
CA ILE A 30 -2.20 4.05 0.37
C ILE A 30 -1.17 3.78 -0.74
N GLN A 31 -0.27 4.72 -0.96
CA GLN A 31 0.81 4.55 -1.94
C GLN A 31 1.68 3.35 -1.58
N HIS A 32 2.06 3.23 -0.33
CA HIS A 32 2.91 2.14 0.14
C HIS A 32 2.23 0.78 -0.04
N HIS A 33 0.96 0.68 0.35
CA HIS A 33 0.17 -0.55 0.18
C HIS A 33 -0.02 -0.87 -1.31
N GLY A 34 -0.23 0.15 -2.14
CA GLY A 34 -0.32 -0.03 -3.60
C GLY A 34 0.95 -0.62 -4.19
N GLY A 35 2.11 -0.25 -3.63
CA GLY A 35 3.39 -0.85 -4.02
C GLY A 35 3.45 -2.34 -3.71
N ALA A 36 2.87 -2.77 -2.59
CA ALA A 36 2.79 -4.19 -2.25
C ALA A 36 1.97 -4.95 -3.29
N LEU A 37 0.88 -4.35 -3.80
CA LEU A 37 0.08 -4.98 -4.84
C LEU A 37 0.87 -5.14 -6.14
N VAL A 38 1.70 -4.15 -6.49
CA VAL A 38 2.57 -4.24 -7.66
C VAL A 38 3.56 -5.39 -7.48
N MET A 39 4.16 -5.52 -6.32
CA MET A 39 5.11 -6.60 -6.02
C MET A 39 4.44 -7.97 -6.09
N VAL A 40 3.21 -8.09 -5.60
CA VAL A 40 2.43 -9.32 -5.69
C VAL A 40 2.19 -9.69 -7.15
N LYS A 41 1.81 -8.73 -7.97
CA LYS A 41 1.58 -8.95 -9.40
C LYS A 41 2.86 -9.43 -10.09
N GLU A 42 3.99 -8.79 -9.81
CA GLU A 42 5.27 -9.18 -10.38
C GLU A 42 5.66 -10.60 -9.96
N LEU A 43 5.37 -10.98 -8.72
CA LEU A 43 5.64 -12.33 -8.23
C LEU A 43 4.82 -13.36 -9.00
N PHE A 44 3.52 -13.11 -9.19
CA PHE A 44 2.65 -14.02 -9.93
C PHE A 44 3.08 -14.17 -11.39
N GLU A 45 3.65 -13.13 -11.96
CA GLU A 45 4.13 -13.15 -13.34
C GLU A 45 5.49 -13.85 -13.48
N SER A 46 6.17 -14.12 -12.37
CA SER A 46 7.44 -14.82 -12.39
C SER A 46 7.25 -16.30 -12.67
N PRO A 47 8.12 -16.93 -13.50
CA PRO A 47 7.97 -18.34 -13.83
C PRO A 47 7.95 -19.24 -12.58
N GLY A 48 6.92 -20.06 -12.47
CA GLY A 48 6.81 -21.06 -11.41
C GLY A 48 6.31 -20.54 -10.08
N ALA A 49 6.28 -19.24 -9.84
CA ALA A 49 5.93 -18.68 -8.52
C ALA A 49 4.48 -18.99 -8.13
N GLY A 50 3.55 -18.94 -9.08
CA GLY A 50 2.14 -19.19 -8.80
C GLY A 50 1.75 -20.66 -8.80
N GLN A 51 2.69 -21.58 -8.96
CA GLN A 51 2.41 -22.99 -9.06
C GLN A 51 2.49 -23.73 -7.71
N GLU A 52 3.14 -23.13 -6.74
CA GLU A 52 3.20 -23.65 -5.38
C GLU A 52 1.94 -23.24 -4.63
N ALA A 53 1.14 -24.22 -4.19
CA ALA A 53 -0.15 -23.93 -3.54
C ALA A 53 -0.01 -23.05 -2.32
N ASP A 54 0.97 -23.30 -1.47
CA ASP A 54 1.18 -22.52 -0.25
C ASP A 54 1.56 -21.07 -0.56
N ILE A 55 2.41 -20.87 -1.58
CA ILE A 55 2.82 -19.54 -2.01
C ILE A 55 1.63 -18.82 -2.62
N PHE A 56 0.85 -19.50 -3.45
CA PHE A 56 -0.34 -18.95 -4.06
C PHE A 56 -1.33 -18.44 -2.99
N ASP A 57 -1.61 -19.29 -1.99
CA ASP A 57 -2.53 -18.92 -0.92
C ASP A 57 -2.01 -17.72 -0.11
N PHE A 58 -0.73 -17.76 0.27
CA PHE A 58 -0.12 -16.67 1.02
C PHE A 58 -0.21 -15.35 0.26
N VAL A 59 0.18 -15.36 -1.00
CA VAL A 59 0.21 -14.14 -1.82
C VAL A 59 -1.20 -13.63 -2.07
N THR A 60 -2.17 -14.52 -2.26
CA THR A 60 -3.58 -14.16 -2.42
C THR A 60 -4.10 -13.47 -1.16
N ASP A 61 -3.75 -13.99 0.02
CA ASP A 61 -4.16 -13.40 1.29
C ASP A 61 -3.52 -12.01 1.48
N VAL A 62 -2.25 -11.86 1.12
CA VAL A 62 -1.57 -10.55 1.18
C VAL A 62 -2.26 -9.56 0.24
N ASP A 63 -2.54 -9.98 -0.99
CA ASP A 63 -3.23 -9.12 -1.96
C ASP A 63 -4.58 -8.64 -1.42
N SER A 64 -5.40 -9.56 -0.93
CA SER A 64 -6.72 -9.24 -0.39
C SER A 64 -6.63 -8.30 0.81
N GLY A 65 -5.67 -8.55 1.71
CA GLY A 65 -5.45 -7.73 2.89
C GLY A 65 -5.04 -6.31 2.54
N GLN A 66 -4.11 -6.16 1.58
CA GLN A 66 -3.66 -4.84 1.14
C GLN A 66 -4.80 -4.04 0.49
N ARG A 67 -5.62 -4.70 -0.33
CA ARG A 67 -6.77 -4.04 -0.96
C ARG A 67 -7.80 -3.59 0.07
N ALA A 68 -8.07 -4.42 1.08
CA ALA A 68 -9.00 -4.08 2.15
C ALA A 68 -8.50 -2.87 2.94
N GLU A 69 -7.21 -2.84 3.29
CA GLU A 69 -6.61 -1.72 4.03
C GLU A 69 -6.62 -0.44 3.21
N ILE A 70 -6.32 -0.53 1.91
CA ILE A 70 -6.39 0.63 1.02
C ILE A 70 -7.81 1.22 1.03
N ARG A 71 -8.82 0.37 0.94
CA ARG A 71 -10.22 0.82 0.92
C ARG A 71 -10.58 1.52 2.22
N ILE A 72 -10.16 0.97 3.36
CA ILE A 72 -10.40 1.59 4.66
C ILE A 72 -9.73 2.96 4.72
N MET A 73 -8.48 3.06 4.28
CA MET A 73 -7.75 4.33 4.30
C MET A 73 -8.35 5.36 3.35
N GLN A 74 -8.83 4.92 2.18
CA GLN A 74 -9.53 5.81 1.25
C GLN A 74 -10.80 6.37 1.88
N ASN A 75 -11.54 5.56 2.61
CA ASN A 75 -12.73 6.01 3.31
C ASN A 75 -12.39 6.99 4.43
N MET A 76 -11.34 6.71 5.19
CA MET A 76 -10.87 7.64 6.22
C MET A 76 -10.44 8.97 5.61
N LEU A 77 -9.79 8.92 4.45
CA LEU A 77 -9.34 10.12 3.76
C LEU A 77 -10.51 10.98 3.30
N LYS A 78 -11.60 10.35 2.85
CA LYS A 78 -12.83 11.07 2.49
C LYS A 78 -13.41 11.83 3.68
N GLU A 79 -13.35 11.25 4.87
CA GLU A 79 -13.84 11.89 6.08
C GLU A 79 -13.03 13.12 6.49
N LYS A 80 -11.80 13.23 6.01
CA LYS A 80 -10.90 14.36 6.32
C LYS A 80 -11.08 15.55 5.40
N GLN A 81 -11.87 15.42 4.35
CA GLN A 81 -12.07 16.49 3.38
C GLN A 81 -13.19 17.46 3.78
#